data_9d664d189213d410d24ee3f88e045846
#
_entry.id   9d664d189213d410d24ee3f88e045846
#
_cell.length_a   1.000
_cell.length_b   1.000
_cell.length_c   1.000
_cell.angle_alpha   90.00
_cell.angle_beta   90.00
_cell.angle_gamma   90.00
#
_symmetry.space_group_name_H-M   'P 1'
#
loop_
_entity.id
_entity.type
_entity.pdbx_description
1 polymer ?
#
loop_
_entity_poly.entity_id
_entity_poly.type
_entity_poly.pdbx_seq_one_letter_code
_entity_poly.pdbx_strand_id
1 'polypeptide(L)'
;MASALAEDPPNQFTSLLPSNQTPHSLTPPKNHRTTLRAFILSITIGAIIGAASVFALFSAYSSENPVGRWILKGRRHPHKLKKPVVILISSDGFRFGYQFKTPTPNIDSLIFEGTEADRGLIPVFPTMTFPNHYSIATGLHPAYHGIVNNDFVDPVTGEKFLKSSVDPKWWLGEPMWVTAANNGLQVATYYWPGSEVKKGKWTCPPKFCKHFNASNLDPFEERVKTILGYLDSPNKDEIPSLIHLYLQDPDSQGHKYGPDDPRITKAIAHVDSTIGLLIEGLKKRGIYEKVHIILLGDHGMVGTCDSKLIFMDDFAPEVTIPASWIQTYTPLLTIRPPANVSSADIAAKMNNALKSNKVRNGEYLKIYLKEELPDRFVYKDNDRITPIVGLVAEGFKLKQNDTKKQECGGTHGYDNAYFSMRSIFIGHGPMFKRGCKFPSFINVEIYNLVTSILKIPGAPNNGTSMFAKSFFSCRFRN
;
A
#
# COMPACT_ATOMS: atom_id res chain seq x y z
N MET A 1 -13.57 7.64 57.08
CA MET A 1 -15.02 7.73 57.17
C MET A 1 -15.54 6.96 55.93
N ALA A 2 -15.82 5.67 56.04
CA ALA A 2 -17.10 5.00 56.34
C ALA A 2 -18.05 5.21 55.16
N SER A 3 -18.17 4.23 54.34
CA SER A 3 -19.08 3.05 54.22
C SER A 3 -20.40 3.40 53.56
N ALA A 4 -20.79 2.66 52.57
CA ALA A 4 -21.88 1.68 52.74
C ALA A 4 -22.09 0.90 51.41
N LEU A 5 -22.13 -0.41 51.60
CA LEU A 5 -22.54 -1.45 50.69
C LEU A 5 -24.09 -1.45 50.57
N ALA A 6 -24.62 -1.81 49.45
CA ALA A 6 -26.02 -2.25 49.31
C ALA A 6 -26.06 -3.60 48.57
N GLU A 7 -26.67 -4.58 49.22
CA GLU A 7 -26.82 -5.98 48.83
C GLU A 7 -28.00 -6.20 47.89
N ASP A 8 -27.87 -7.20 47.03
CA ASP A 8 -28.99 -7.76 46.21
C ASP A 8 -29.86 -8.76 47.01
N PRO A 9 -31.17 -8.85 46.75
CA PRO A 9 -32.04 -9.87 47.32
C PRO A 9 -32.16 -11.13 46.46
N PRO A 10 -32.45 -12.29 47.03
CA PRO A 10 -32.35 -13.59 46.39
C PRO A 10 -33.63 -14.04 45.67
N ASN A 11 -33.40 -14.79 44.61
CA ASN A 11 -34.42 -15.49 43.81
C ASN A 11 -34.94 -16.72 44.50
N GLN A 12 -36.28 -16.80 44.73
CA GLN A 12 -37.02 -18.03 45.06
C GLN A 12 -37.92 -18.40 43.89
N PHE A 13 -37.71 -19.57 43.31
CA PHE A 13 -38.75 -20.30 42.61
C PHE A 13 -38.79 -21.75 43.11
N THR A 14 -39.86 -22.03 43.84
CA THR A 14 -40.23 -23.34 44.34
C THR A 14 -40.97 -24.17 43.28
N SER A 15 -40.60 -25.42 43.25
CA SER A 15 -41.17 -26.56 42.54
C SER A 15 -42.63 -26.84 42.84
N LEU A 16 -43.39 -27.23 41.85
CA LEU A 16 -44.59 -28.05 42.02
C LEU A 16 -44.63 -29.15 40.94
N LEU A 17 -44.43 -30.37 41.37
CA LEU A 17 -44.82 -31.61 40.69
C LEU A 17 -46.15 -32.07 41.23
N PRO A 18 -47.04 -32.70 40.43
CA PRO A 18 -47.94 -33.67 40.89
C PRO A 18 -47.70 -35.10 40.36
N SER A 19 -48.03 -36.03 41.22
CA SER A 19 -47.77 -37.46 41.28
C SER A 19 -48.52 -38.31 40.24
N ASN A 20 -47.86 -39.41 39.92
CA ASN A 20 -48.31 -40.76 39.57
C ASN A 20 -49.76 -41.05 39.32
N GLN A 21 -50.10 -41.62 38.17
CA GLN A 21 -50.93 -42.78 38.01
C GLN A 21 -50.43 -43.74 36.91
N THR A 22 -50.40 -45.04 37.25
CA THR A 22 -49.95 -46.20 36.47
C THR A 22 -51.05 -46.78 35.57
N PRO A 23 -50.79 -47.87 34.80
CA PRO A 23 -51.03 -47.82 33.35
C PRO A 23 -52.18 -48.78 32.93
N HIS A 24 -52.82 -48.45 31.83
CA HIS A 24 -53.60 -49.44 31.06
C HIS A 24 -52.90 -49.78 29.75
N SER A 25 -52.66 -51.09 29.60
CA SER A 25 -52.15 -51.73 28.41
C SER A 25 -53.11 -51.61 27.23
N LEU A 26 -52.71 -51.11 26.11
CA LEU A 26 -53.37 -51.32 24.83
C LEU A 26 -52.31 -51.66 23.76
N THR A 27 -52.54 -52.82 23.14
CA THR A 27 -51.76 -53.40 22.04
C THR A 27 -51.69 -52.47 20.82
N PRO A 28 -50.57 -52.40 20.11
CA PRO A 28 -50.46 -51.52 18.94
C PRO A 28 -51.04 -52.16 17.67
N PRO A 29 -51.72 -51.37 16.81
CA PRO A 29 -52.06 -51.81 15.44
C PRO A 29 -50.86 -51.81 14.54
N LYS A 30 -50.64 -52.95 13.91
CA LYS A 30 -49.62 -53.09 12.80
C LYS A 30 -50.10 -52.29 11.58
N ASN A 31 -49.16 -51.60 10.95
CA ASN A 31 -49.19 -51.05 9.56
C ASN A 31 -49.27 -49.53 9.32
N HIS A 32 -48.66 -48.69 10.16
CA HIS A 32 -48.50 -47.27 9.78
C HIS A 32 -47.11 -46.93 9.16
N ARG A 33 -46.12 -47.80 9.24
CA ARG A 33 -44.76 -47.47 8.69
C ARG A 33 -44.64 -47.61 7.17
N THR A 34 -45.44 -48.47 6.55
CA THR A 34 -45.43 -48.67 5.08
C THR A 34 -46.15 -47.56 4.33
N THR A 35 -47.28 -47.11 4.85
CA THR A 35 -48.08 -46.00 4.27
C THR A 35 -47.35 -44.67 4.38
N LEU A 36 -46.66 -44.35 5.48
CA LEU A 36 -45.90 -43.12 5.66
C LEU A 36 -44.66 -43.06 4.71
N ARG A 37 -43.98 -44.20 4.52
CA ARG A 37 -42.84 -44.27 3.56
C ARG A 37 -43.30 -44.10 2.11
N ALA A 38 -44.43 -44.72 1.73
CA ALA A 38 -45.02 -44.52 0.41
C ALA A 38 -45.49 -43.08 0.17
N PHE A 39 -46.04 -42.42 1.18
CA PHE A 39 -46.50 -41.04 1.12
C PHE A 39 -45.30 -40.06 1.00
N ILE A 40 -44.23 -40.25 1.79
CA ILE A 40 -43.01 -39.44 1.71
C ILE A 40 -42.34 -39.64 0.33
N LEU A 41 -42.28 -40.89 -0.18
CA LEU A 41 -41.69 -41.15 -1.49
C LEU A 41 -42.52 -40.50 -2.63
N SER A 42 -43.82 -40.46 -2.53
CA SER A 42 -44.72 -39.80 -3.50
C SER A 42 -44.52 -38.29 -3.51
N ILE A 43 -44.37 -37.66 -2.34
CA ILE A 43 -44.08 -36.22 -2.23
C ILE A 43 -42.71 -35.87 -2.80
N THR A 44 -41.68 -36.66 -2.51
CA THR A 44 -40.32 -36.41 -3.05
C THR A 44 -40.25 -36.61 -4.55
N ILE A 45 -40.91 -37.62 -5.12
CA ILE A 45 -41.00 -37.82 -6.57
C ILE A 45 -41.80 -36.68 -7.22
N GLY A 46 -42.88 -36.25 -6.64
CA GLY A 46 -43.68 -35.10 -7.11
C GLY A 46 -42.89 -33.80 -7.11
N ALA A 47 -42.08 -33.53 -6.05
CA ALA A 47 -41.21 -32.37 -5.97
C ALA A 47 -40.07 -32.38 -7.01
N ILE A 48 -39.49 -33.56 -7.28
CA ILE A 48 -38.44 -33.74 -8.29
C ILE A 48 -39.00 -33.53 -9.70
N ILE A 49 -40.18 -34.12 -9.99
CA ILE A 49 -40.87 -33.93 -11.30
C ILE A 49 -41.31 -32.48 -11.46
N GLY A 50 -41.84 -31.83 -10.41
CA GLY A 50 -42.18 -30.42 -10.44
C GLY A 50 -40.97 -29.52 -10.69
N ALA A 51 -39.86 -29.77 -10.03
CA ALA A 51 -38.62 -29.04 -10.22
C ALA A 51 -38.04 -29.25 -11.65
N ALA A 52 -38.06 -30.47 -12.15
CA ALA A 52 -37.63 -30.79 -13.51
C ALA A 52 -38.51 -30.12 -14.58
N SER A 53 -39.86 -30.11 -14.36
CA SER A 53 -40.79 -29.44 -15.26
C SER A 53 -40.61 -27.92 -15.28
N VAL A 54 -40.42 -27.29 -14.12
CA VAL A 54 -40.12 -25.87 -13.99
C VAL A 54 -38.79 -25.55 -14.67
N PHE A 55 -37.79 -26.39 -14.49
CA PHE A 55 -36.48 -26.23 -15.14
C PHE A 55 -36.55 -26.39 -16.66
N ALA A 56 -37.34 -27.37 -17.14
CA ALA A 56 -37.54 -27.56 -18.59
C ALA A 56 -38.33 -26.42 -19.20
N LEU A 57 -39.38 -25.92 -18.55
CA LEU A 57 -40.16 -24.75 -18.98
C LEU A 57 -39.30 -23.48 -18.98
N PHE A 58 -38.50 -23.30 -17.94
CA PHE A 58 -37.56 -22.17 -17.87
C PHE A 58 -36.49 -22.24 -18.95
N SER A 59 -35.96 -23.43 -19.23
CA SER A 59 -35.00 -23.65 -20.30
C SER A 59 -35.61 -23.38 -21.70
N ALA A 60 -36.84 -23.86 -21.94
CA ALA A 60 -37.55 -23.62 -23.19
C ALA A 60 -37.90 -22.13 -23.38
N TYR A 61 -38.43 -21.48 -22.33
CA TYR A 61 -38.71 -20.04 -22.31
C TYR A 61 -37.44 -19.20 -22.50
N SER A 62 -36.32 -19.61 -21.95
CA SER A 62 -35.02 -18.93 -22.09
C SER A 62 -34.40 -19.08 -23.46
N SER A 63 -34.71 -20.18 -24.22
CA SER A 63 -34.19 -20.40 -25.57
C SER A 63 -34.90 -19.58 -26.65
N GLU A 64 -36.14 -19.20 -26.39
CA GLU A 64 -36.96 -18.41 -27.38
C GLU A 64 -36.95 -16.91 -27.13
N ASN A 65 -36.59 -16.45 -25.93
CA ASN A 65 -36.55 -15.02 -25.58
C ASN A 65 -35.15 -14.40 -25.75
N PRO A 66 -35.04 -13.19 -26.37
CA PRO A 66 -33.75 -12.47 -26.47
C PRO A 66 -33.08 -12.20 -25.15
N VAL A 67 -33.87 -11.99 -24.04
CA VAL A 67 -33.39 -11.78 -22.67
C VAL A 67 -32.79 -13.07 -22.07
N GLY A 68 -33.40 -14.25 -22.31
CA GLY A 68 -32.89 -15.54 -21.89
C GLY A 68 -31.56 -15.90 -22.57
N ARG A 69 -31.42 -15.52 -23.85
CA ARG A 69 -30.17 -15.68 -24.60
C ARG A 69 -29.04 -14.80 -24.04
N TRP A 70 -29.37 -13.64 -23.47
CA TRP A 70 -28.42 -12.78 -22.75
C TRP A 70 -27.93 -13.40 -21.43
N ILE A 71 -28.82 -14.03 -20.67
CA ILE A 71 -28.49 -14.71 -19.40
C ILE A 71 -27.60 -15.95 -19.65
N LEU A 72 -27.88 -16.72 -20.69
CA LEU A 72 -27.08 -17.89 -21.07
C LEU A 72 -25.74 -17.51 -21.74
N LYS A 73 -25.67 -16.38 -22.46
CA LYS A 73 -24.40 -15.81 -22.96
C LYS A 73 -23.51 -15.23 -21.86
N GLY A 74 -24.04 -15.02 -20.65
CA GLY A 74 -23.30 -14.50 -19.49
C GLY A 74 -22.37 -15.50 -18.79
N ARG A 75 -22.39 -16.79 -19.13
CA ARG A 75 -21.31 -17.72 -18.74
C ARG A 75 -20.11 -17.47 -19.65
N ARG A 76 -19.43 -16.33 -19.45
CA ARG A 76 -18.07 -16.15 -19.95
C ARG A 76 -17.25 -17.30 -19.41
N HIS A 77 -16.63 -18.09 -20.29
CA HIS A 77 -15.61 -19.05 -19.89
C HIS A 77 -14.58 -18.30 -19.03
N PRO A 78 -14.17 -18.86 -17.88
CA PRO A 78 -13.21 -18.18 -17.03
C PRO A 78 -11.99 -17.80 -17.87
N HIS A 79 -11.59 -16.53 -17.81
CA HIS A 79 -10.43 -16.05 -18.54
C HIS A 79 -9.23 -16.92 -18.20
N LYS A 80 -8.63 -17.55 -19.23
CA LYS A 80 -7.46 -18.41 -19.04
C LYS A 80 -6.22 -17.55 -19.19
N LEU A 81 -5.57 -17.21 -18.07
CA LEU A 81 -4.28 -16.52 -18.08
C LEU A 81 -3.19 -17.53 -18.51
N LYS A 82 -2.36 -17.16 -19.48
CA LYS A 82 -1.22 -17.98 -19.95
C LYS A 82 -0.01 -17.84 -19.02
N LYS A 83 0.19 -16.66 -18.44
CA LYS A 83 1.33 -16.29 -17.59
C LYS A 83 0.81 -15.79 -16.24
N PRO A 84 1.64 -15.82 -15.18
CA PRO A 84 1.30 -15.12 -13.94
C PRO A 84 1.01 -13.65 -14.20
N VAL A 85 0.05 -13.10 -13.46
CA VAL A 85 -0.29 -11.67 -13.49
C VAL A 85 -0.11 -11.11 -12.08
N VAL A 86 0.63 -10.02 -11.96
CA VAL A 86 0.81 -9.25 -10.75
C VAL A 86 0.22 -7.86 -10.96
N ILE A 87 -0.67 -7.45 -10.09
CA ILE A 87 -1.17 -6.08 -9.97
C ILE A 87 -0.56 -5.49 -8.71
N LEU A 88 0.41 -4.60 -8.88
CA LEU A 88 1.08 -3.88 -7.81
C LEU A 88 0.45 -2.51 -7.65
N ILE A 89 -0.21 -2.29 -6.52
CA ILE A 89 -0.96 -1.08 -6.21
C ILE A 89 -0.23 -0.33 -5.11
N SER A 90 0.17 0.91 -5.40
CA SER A 90 0.64 1.85 -4.38
C SER A 90 -0.44 2.87 -4.07
N SER A 91 -0.85 2.93 -2.81
CA SER A 91 -1.66 4.00 -2.24
C SER A 91 -0.74 4.92 -1.46
N ASP A 92 -0.45 6.09 -2.04
CA ASP A 92 0.53 7.04 -1.51
C ASP A 92 0.17 7.47 -0.09
N GLY A 93 1.16 7.44 0.79
CA GLY A 93 1.01 7.85 2.18
C GLY A 93 0.03 6.99 2.99
N PHE A 94 -0.31 5.76 2.54
CA PHE A 94 -1.18 4.88 3.30
C PHE A 94 -0.44 4.32 4.52
N ARG A 95 -0.36 5.17 5.56
CA ARG A 95 0.25 4.86 6.85
C ARG A 95 -0.33 3.58 7.43
N PHE A 96 0.54 2.72 7.98
CA PHE A 96 0.09 1.54 8.72
C PHE A 96 -0.84 1.94 9.87
N GLY A 97 -1.98 1.29 9.94
CA GLY A 97 -3.04 1.59 10.90
C GLY A 97 -4.19 2.45 10.35
N TYR A 98 -4.08 3.02 9.16
CA TYR A 98 -5.18 3.74 8.52
C TYR A 98 -6.39 2.84 8.24
N GLN A 99 -6.17 1.57 7.93
CA GLN A 99 -7.23 0.58 7.75
C GLN A 99 -8.11 0.37 8.99
N PHE A 100 -7.67 0.84 10.17
CA PHE A 100 -8.44 0.76 11.41
C PHE A 100 -9.18 2.06 11.76
N LYS A 101 -8.99 3.14 11.00
CA LYS A 101 -9.64 4.45 11.25
C LYS A 101 -11.09 4.52 10.76
N THR A 102 -11.46 3.67 9.81
CA THR A 102 -12.79 3.59 9.21
C THR A 102 -13.01 2.16 8.68
N PRO A 103 -14.26 1.69 8.49
CA PRO A 103 -14.50 0.40 7.87
C PRO A 103 -13.85 0.30 6.49
N THR A 104 -13.04 -0.75 6.29
CA THR A 104 -12.33 -1.04 5.05
C THR A 104 -12.57 -2.50 4.62
N PRO A 105 -13.84 -2.88 4.31
CA PRO A 105 -14.21 -4.29 4.12
C PRO A 105 -13.47 -4.97 2.98
N ASN A 106 -13.04 -4.23 1.95
CA ASN A 106 -12.33 -4.79 0.81
C ASN A 106 -10.85 -5.04 1.13
N ILE A 107 -10.22 -4.10 1.84
CA ILE A 107 -8.85 -4.26 2.37
C ILE A 107 -8.83 -5.39 3.42
N ASP A 108 -9.82 -5.44 4.32
CA ASP A 108 -9.96 -6.51 5.32
C ASP A 108 -10.11 -7.89 4.65
N SER A 109 -10.85 -7.97 3.53
CA SER A 109 -10.95 -9.19 2.73
C SER A 109 -9.60 -9.62 2.16
N LEU A 110 -8.80 -8.68 1.63
CA LEU A 110 -7.44 -8.98 1.14
C LEU A 110 -6.52 -9.45 2.28
N ILE A 111 -6.61 -8.86 3.47
CA ILE A 111 -5.85 -9.28 4.66
C ILE A 111 -6.24 -10.71 5.05
N PHE A 112 -7.55 -10.99 5.15
CA PHE A 112 -8.05 -12.30 5.52
C PHE A 112 -7.70 -13.39 4.49
N GLU A 113 -7.78 -13.06 3.20
CA GLU A 113 -7.53 -13.99 2.10
C GLU A 113 -6.05 -14.03 1.66
N GLY A 114 -5.18 -13.21 2.28
CA GLY A 114 -3.78 -13.04 1.86
C GLY A 114 -2.77 -13.07 3.01
N THR A 115 -1.63 -12.44 2.76
CA THR A 115 -0.52 -12.26 3.71
C THR A 115 -0.31 -10.76 3.93
N GLU A 116 -0.31 -10.30 5.18
CA GLU A 116 0.00 -8.91 5.54
C GLU A 116 1.37 -8.78 6.23
N ALA A 117 1.97 -7.59 6.19
CA ALA A 117 3.05 -7.24 7.08
C ALA A 117 2.47 -6.85 8.46
N ASP A 118 2.75 -7.63 9.50
CA ASP A 118 2.12 -7.56 10.82
C ASP A 118 2.17 -6.17 11.47
N ARG A 119 3.27 -5.45 11.27
CA ARG A 119 3.46 -4.07 11.76
C ARG A 119 3.86 -3.12 10.64
N GLY A 120 3.35 -3.37 9.44
CA GLY A 120 3.54 -2.56 8.25
C GLY A 120 4.86 -2.76 7.53
N LEU A 121 4.93 -2.20 6.34
CA LEU A 121 6.11 -2.12 5.48
C LEU A 121 7.01 -0.98 5.97
N ILE A 122 8.30 -1.20 5.99
CA ILE A 122 9.29 -0.20 6.39
C ILE A 122 9.79 0.50 5.11
N PRO A 123 9.58 1.82 4.97
CA PRO A 123 10.12 2.57 3.84
C PRO A 123 11.64 2.70 3.92
N VAL A 124 12.32 2.95 2.80
CA VAL A 124 13.71 3.41 2.79
C VAL A 124 13.80 4.85 3.31
N PHE A 125 15.01 5.25 3.73
CA PHE A 125 15.30 6.64 4.07
C PHE A 125 15.82 7.41 2.84
N PRO A 126 15.38 8.67 2.61
CA PRO A 126 14.30 9.38 3.32
C PRO A 126 12.92 8.82 2.94
N THR A 127 11.96 8.92 3.87
CA THR A 127 10.61 8.36 3.69
C THR A 127 9.75 9.27 2.79
N MET A 128 10.25 9.52 1.58
CA MET A 128 9.70 10.41 0.57
C MET A 128 9.15 9.62 -0.62
N THR A 129 8.15 10.16 -1.33
CA THR A 129 7.40 9.51 -2.40
C THR A 129 8.30 8.93 -3.50
N PHE A 130 9.11 9.77 -4.15
CA PHE A 130 9.92 9.34 -5.30
C PHE A 130 11.02 8.35 -4.93
N PRO A 131 11.82 8.58 -3.88
CA PRO A 131 12.78 7.60 -3.39
C PRO A 131 12.13 6.24 -3.11
N ASN A 132 10.98 6.20 -2.41
CA ASN A 132 10.34 4.94 -2.02
C ASN A 132 9.69 4.21 -3.18
N HIS A 133 8.97 4.89 -4.08
CA HIS A 133 8.42 4.25 -5.26
C HIS A 133 9.50 3.65 -6.15
N TYR A 134 10.64 4.33 -6.26
CA TYR A 134 11.73 3.82 -7.08
C TYR A 134 12.55 2.73 -6.39
N SER A 135 12.65 2.77 -5.04
CA SER A 135 13.19 1.63 -4.26
C SER A 135 12.31 0.39 -4.38
N ILE A 136 10.99 0.52 -4.28
CA ILE A 136 10.04 -0.58 -4.51
C ILE A 136 10.25 -1.16 -5.93
N ALA A 137 10.43 -0.29 -6.92
CA ALA A 137 10.56 -0.70 -8.32
C ALA A 137 11.89 -1.35 -8.66
N THR A 138 12.99 -0.98 -7.99
CA THR A 138 14.36 -1.42 -8.33
C THR A 138 14.96 -2.40 -7.32
N GLY A 139 14.40 -2.48 -6.11
CA GLY A 139 15.02 -3.18 -4.99
C GLY A 139 16.29 -2.51 -4.47
N LEU A 140 16.56 -1.26 -4.84
CA LEU A 140 17.73 -0.50 -4.45
C LEU A 140 17.40 0.58 -3.41
N HIS A 141 18.37 0.92 -2.56
CA HIS A 141 18.27 2.12 -1.73
C HIS A 141 18.52 3.41 -2.54
N PRO A 142 18.05 4.59 -2.07
CA PRO A 142 18.19 5.86 -2.78
C PRO A 142 19.61 6.22 -3.18
N ALA A 143 20.60 5.88 -2.38
CA ALA A 143 22.00 6.11 -2.72
C ALA A 143 22.45 5.35 -4.00
N TYR A 144 21.86 4.19 -4.26
CA TYR A 144 22.22 3.35 -5.42
C TYR A 144 21.35 3.62 -6.64
N HIS A 145 20.05 3.90 -6.48
CA HIS A 145 19.21 4.22 -7.63
C HIS A 145 19.18 5.70 -8.00
N GLY A 146 19.83 6.56 -7.20
CA GLY A 146 20.10 7.96 -7.53
C GLY A 146 18.95 8.95 -7.34
N ILE A 147 17.73 8.50 -6.98
CA ILE A 147 16.61 9.37 -6.62
C ILE A 147 16.67 9.58 -5.11
N VAL A 148 17.49 10.55 -4.71
CA VAL A 148 17.84 10.76 -3.29
C VAL A 148 16.81 11.57 -2.51
N ASN A 149 15.93 12.31 -3.19
CA ASN A 149 14.84 13.09 -2.60
C ASN A 149 13.76 13.33 -3.67
N ASN A 150 12.64 13.98 -3.32
CA ASN A 150 11.66 14.47 -4.29
C ASN A 150 12.19 15.65 -5.13
N ASP A 151 13.12 16.41 -4.56
CA ASP A 151 13.85 17.52 -5.22
C ASP A 151 15.32 17.49 -4.77
N PHE A 152 16.24 17.58 -5.70
CA PHE A 152 17.68 17.67 -5.44
C PHE A 152 18.43 18.25 -6.64
N VAL A 153 19.67 18.67 -6.42
CA VAL A 153 20.57 19.19 -7.46
C VAL A 153 21.70 18.22 -7.69
N ASP A 154 21.95 17.87 -8.93
CA ASP A 154 23.15 17.11 -9.33
C ASP A 154 24.38 18.00 -9.17
N PRO A 155 25.37 17.62 -8.34
CA PRO A 155 26.52 18.50 -8.05
C PRO A 155 27.48 18.65 -9.22
N VAL A 156 27.44 17.74 -10.20
CA VAL A 156 28.35 17.77 -11.36
C VAL A 156 27.81 18.70 -12.43
N THR A 157 26.52 18.59 -12.73
CA THR A 157 25.89 19.37 -13.81
C THR A 157 25.23 20.64 -13.33
N GLY A 158 24.96 20.78 -12.04
CA GLY A 158 24.16 21.87 -11.46
C GLY A 158 22.66 21.80 -11.79
N GLU A 159 22.24 20.79 -12.55
CA GLU A 159 20.82 20.62 -12.93
C GLU A 159 19.97 20.14 -11.76
N LYS A 160 18.74 20.61 -11.73
CA LYS A 160 17.78 20.22 -10.69
C LYS A 160 16.90 19.06 -11.15
N PHE A 161 16.85 18.00 -10.34
CA PHE A 161 15.82 16.96 -10.47
C PHE A 161 14.47 17.52 -9.99
N LEU A 162 13.45 17.31 -10.78
CA LEU A 162 12.05 17.62 -10.46
C LEU A 162 11.19 16.35 -10.63
N LYS A 163 10.03 16.30 -10.00
CA LYS A 163 9.09 15.18 -10.12
C LYS A 163 8.67 14.89 -11.58
N SER A 164 8.78 15.86 -12.46
CA SER A 164 8.55 15.72 -13.92
C SER A 164 9.78 15.33 -14.75
N SER A 165 10.93 15.11 -14.13
CA SER A 165 12.17 14.78 -14.83
C SER A 165 12.13 13.37 -15.40
N VAL A 166 12.12 13.22 -16.71
CA VAL A 166 12.06 11.93 -17.43
C VAL A 166 13.38 11.55 -18.11
N ASP A 167 14.45 12.35 -17.96
CA ASP A 167 15.78 12.01 -18.49
C ASP A 167 16.33 10.77 -17.75
N PRO A 168 16.72 9.71 -18.47
CA PRO A 168 17.27 8.47 -17.89
C PRO A 168 18.48 8.67 -16.97
N LYS A 169 19.24 9.76 -17.13
CA LYS A 169 20.42 10.05 -16.28
C LYS A 169 20.09 10.15 -14.78
N TRP A 170 18.86 10.52 -14.45
CA TRP A 170 18.41 10.62 -13.06
C TRP A 170 18.15 9.27 -12.43
N TRP A 171 17.60 8.34 -13.21
CA TRP A 171 16.98 7.10 -12.79
C TRP A 171 17.95 5.93 -12.95
N LEU A 172 18.83 5.71 -11.97
CA LEU A 172 19.80 4.61 -12.00
C LEU A 172 19.12 3.27 -11.62
N GLY A 173 19.84 2.15 -11.74
CA GLY A 173 19.30 0.82 -11.50
C GLY A 173 18.34 0.35 -12.59
N GLU A 174 17.77 -0.83 -12.46
CA GLU A 174 16.81 -1.42 -13.40
C GLU A 174 15.48 -1.66 -12.69
N PRO A 175 14.43 -0.89 -12.98
CA PRO A 175 13.14 -1.08 -12.36
C PRO A 175 12.41 -2.31 -12.92
N MET A 176 11.51 -2.91 -12.13
CA MET A 176 10.86 -4.19 -12.45
C MET A 176 10.07 -4.19 -13.76
N TRP A 177 9.56 -3.05 -14.22
CA TRP A 177 8.92 -2.96 -15.53
C TRP A 177 9.93 -3.12 -16.69
N VAL A 178 11.16 -2.64 -16.51
CA VAL A 178 12.25 -2.86 -17.47
C VAL A 178 12.70 -4.31 -17.41
N THR A 179 12.92 -4.86 -16.23
CA THR A 179 13.27 -6.27 -16.03
C THR A 179 12.24 -7.19 -16.68
N ALA A 180 10.96 -6.95 -16.45
CA ALA A 180 9.88 -7.74 -17.06
C ALA A 180 9.86 -7.61 -18.59
N ALA A 181 9.99 -6.39 -19.13
CA ALA A 181 10.04 -6.15 -20.57
C ALA A 181 11.27 -6.78 -21.23
N ASN A 182 12.44 -6.73 -20.57
CA ASN A 182 13.67 -7.38 -21.03
C ASN A 182 13.50 -8.91 -21.10
N ASN A 183 12.69 -9.50 -20.22
CA ASN A 183 12.34 -10.92 -20.21
C ASN A 183 11.12 -11.28 -21.09
N GLY A 184 10.68 -10.39 -21.99
CA GLY A 184 9.60 -10.65 -22.95
C GLY A 184 8.20 -10.72 -22.34
N LEU A 185 8.01 -10.11 -21.16
CA LEU A 185 6.69 -9.96 -20.56
C LEU A 185 6.05 -8.63 -20.99
N GLN A 186 4.74 -8.66 -21.20
CA GLN A 186 3.96 -7.44 -21.37
C GLN A 186 3.80 -6.75 -20.00
N VAL A 187 3.98 -5.44 -19.95
CA VAL A 187 3.89 -4.62 -18.74
C VAL A 187 2.93 -3.46 -18.97
N ALA A 188 2.19 -3.08 -17.94
CA ALA A 188 1.42 -1.84 -17.91
C ALA A 188 1.75 -1.03 -16.65
N THR A 189 1.80 0.30 -16.80
CA THR A 189 2.01 1.24 -15.70
C THR A 189 0.96 2.35 -15.74
N TYR A 190 0.37 2.63 -14.60
CA TYR A 190 -0.61 3.69 -14.46
C TYR A 190 -0.13 4.67 -13.37
N TYR A 191 0.47 5.79 -13.80
CA TYR A 191 0.97 6.88 -12.97
C TYR A 191 2.11 6.51 -12.00
N TRP A 192 2.77 5.37 -12.17
CA TRP A 192 3.86 4.99 -11.28
C TRP A 192 5.10 5.88 -11.49
N PRO A 193 5.64 6.53 -10.43
CA PRO A 193 6.78 7.44 -10.55
C PRO A 193 7.98 6.80 -11.25
N GLY A 194 8.48 7.45 -12.29
CA GLY A 194 9.63 7.00 -13.10
C GLY A 194 9.30 5.99 -14.19
N SER A 195 8.04 5.52 -14.30
CA SER A 195 7.67 4.57 -15.35
C SER A 195 7.59 5.19 -16.75
N GLU A 196 7.55 6.51 -16.83
CA GLU A 196 7.60 7.28 -18.09
C GLU A 196 8.99 7.28 -18.74
N VAL A 197 10.02 6.94 -17.96
CA VAL A 197 11.43 7.01 -18.39
C VAL A 197 11.74 5.86 -19.36
N LYS A 198 12.25 6.20 -20.53
CA LYS A 198 12.73 5.20 -21.51
C LYS A 198 13.98 4.51 -20.98
N LYS A 199 13.96 3.18 -20.85
CA LYS A 199 15.10 2.39 -20.35
C LYS A 199 15.06 0.95 -20.84
N GLY A 200 16.19 0.48 -21.39
CA GLY A 200 16.25 -0.85 -21.98
C GLY A 200 15.19 -1.04 -23.08
N LYS A 201 14.44 -2.13 -23.02
CA LYS A 201 13.30 -2.39 -23.94
C LYS A 201 12.03 -1.63 -23.59
N TRP A 202 11.97 -1.01 -22.43
CA TRP A 202 10.82 -0.24 -21.98
C TRP A 202 10.83 1.17 -22.61
N THR A 203 9.74 1.50 -23.30
CA THR A 203 9.58 2.79 -23.99
C THR A 203 8.32 3.53 -23.58
N CYS A 204 7.68 3.11 -22.46
CA CYS A 204 6.40 3.65 -22.00
C CYS A 204 5.34 3.63 -23.13
N PRO A 205 4.93 2.46 -23.63
CA PRO A 205 4.04 2.37 -24.78
C PRO A 205 2.68 2.99 -24.47
N PRO A 206 2.10 3.84 -25.35
CA PRO A 206 0.89 4.62 -25.06
C PRO A 206 -0.33 3.78 -24.64
N LYS A 207 -0.45 2.54 -25.13
CA LYS A 207 -1.52 1.61 -24.77
C LYS A 207 -1.42 1.15 -23.31
N PHE A 208 -0.20 1.04 -22.76
CA PHE A 208 0.09 0.39 -21.48
C PHE A 208 0.84 1.28 -20.51
N CYS A 209 1.07 2.53 -20.83
CA CYS A 209 1.75 3.47 -19.95
C CYS A 209 0.98 4.80 -19.89
N LYS A 210 0.55 5.16 -18.69
CA LYS A 210 -0.12 6.43 -18.41
C LYS A 210 0.79 7.34 -17.61
N HIS A 211 1.08 8.52 -18.17
CA HIS A 211 1.91 9.55 -17.56
C HIS A 211 1.13 10.30 -16.48
N PHE A 212 1.76 10.52 -15.34
CA PHE A 212 1.18 11.30 -14.26
C PHE A 212 1.11 12.80 -14.64
N ASN A 213 -0.09 13.35 -14.57
CA ASN A 213 -0.30 14.79 -14.75
C ASN A 213 -1.21 15.30 -13.62
N ALA A 214 -0.63 15.99 -12.65
CA ALA A 214 -1.33 16.48 -11.46
C ALA A 214 -2.53 17.39 -11.78
N SER A 215 -2.53 18.08 -12.93
CA SER A 215 -3.61 18.96 -13.36
C SER A 215 -4.79 18.22 -14.03
N ASN A 216 -4.58 16.95 -14.41
CA ASN A 216 -5.60 16.15 -15.09
C ASN A 216 -5.42 14.66 -14.76
N LEU A 217 -5.88 14.28 -13.57
CA LEU A 217 -5.82 12.89 -13.11
C LEU A 217 -7.12 12.17 -13.42
N ASP A 218 -7.02 10.98 -14.01
CA ASP A 218 -8.16 10.09 -14.15
C ASP A 218 -8.69 9.70 -12.74
N PRO A 219 -10.02 9.63 -12.53
CA PRO A 219 -10.60 9.09 -11.31
C PRO A 219 -10.10 7.65 -11.04
N PHE A 220 -10.08 7.23 -9.79
CA PHE A 220 -9.60 5.90 -9.40
C PHE A 220 -10.39 4.77 -10.09
N GLU A 221 -11.71 4.95 -10.24
CA GLU A 221 -12.61 4.03 -10.91
C GLU A 221 -12.22 3.81 -12.38
N GLU A 222 -11.85 4.88 -13.10
CA GLU A 222 -11.40 4.78 -14.49
C GLU A 222 -10.02 4.11 -14.60
N ARG A 223 -9.14 4.29 -13.62
CA ARG A 223 -7.87 3.56 -13.55
C ARG A 223 -8.11 2.06 -13.42
N VAL A 224 -8.98 1.66 -12.49
CA VAL A 224 -9.37 0.26 -12.29
C VAL A 224 -10.03 -0.32 -13.53
N LYS A 225 -10.96 0.41 -14.15
CA LYS A 225 -11.61 0.00 -15.39
C LYS A 225 -10.61 -0.22 -16.53
N THR A 226 -9.63 0.66 -16.66
CA THR A 226 -8.55 0.54 -17.65
C THR A 226 -7.72 -0.72 -17.41
N ILE A 227 -7.29 -0.98 -16.17
CA ILE A 227 -6.53 -2.18 -15.80
C ILE A 227 -7.32 -3.45 -16.08
N LEU A 228 -8.58 -3.49 -15.70
CA LEU A 228 -9.47 -4.62 -15.99
C LEU A 228 -9.64 -4.83 -17.50
N GLY A 229 -9.67 -3.74 -18.29
CA GLY A 229 -9.70 -3.78 -19.74
C GLY A 229 -8.46 -4.44 -20.36
N TYR A 230 -7.28 -4.25 -19.78
CA TYR A 230 -6.06 -4.96 -20.23
C TYR A 230 -6.20 -6.48 -20.10
N LEU A 231 -6.89 -6.95 -19.05
CA LEU A 231 -7.11 -8.38 -18.81
C LEU A 231 -8.15 -9.00 -19.73
N ASP A 232 -8.95 -8.18 -20.40
CA ASP A 232 -10.00 -8.61 -21.36
C ASP A 232 -9.45 -8.82 -22.78
N SER A 233 -8.15 -8.62 -23.05
CA SER A 233 -7.59 -8.78 -24.38
C SER A 233 -7.90 -10.17 -24.95
N PRO A 234 -8.43 -10.26 -26.20
CA PRO A 234 -8.63 -11.53 -26.87
C PRO A 234 -7.30 -12.24 -27.15
N ASN A 235 -6.25 -11.48 -27.41
CA ASN A 235 -4.88 -11.99 -27.52
C ASN A 235 -4.27 -12.15 -26.12
N LYS A 236 -4.11 -13.39 -25.70
CA LYS A 236 -3.58 -13.72 -24.33
C LYS A 236 -2.12 -13.33 -24.13
N ASP A 237 -1.38 -13.14 -25.21
CA ASP A 237 0.02 -12.72 -25.16
C ASP A 237 0.16 -11.20 -24.96
N GLU A 238 -0.90 -10.43 -25.21
CA GLU A 238 -0.99 -8.99 -24.93
C GLU A 238 -1.44 -8.68 -23.50
N ILE A 239 -1.90 -9.67 -22.73
CA ILE A 239 -2.28 -9.45 -21.32
C ILE A 239 -1.02 -9.12 -20.53
N PRO A 240 -0.95 -7.94 -19.86
CA PRO A 240 0.20 -7.61 -19.03
C PRO A 240 0.38 -8.60 -17.89
N SER A 241 1.62 -9.12 -17.74
CA SER A 241 2.02 -9.95 -16.60
C SER A 241 2.34 -9.10 -15.36
N LEU A 242 2.66 -7.83 -15.55
CA LEU A 242 2.95 -6.88 -14.49
C LEU A 242 2.16 -5.59 -14.75
N ILE A 243 1.37 -5.19 -13.78
CA ILE A 243 0.55 -3.97 -13.84
C ILE A 243 0.85 -3.15 -12.59
N HIS A 244 1.34 -1.92 -12.78
CA HIS A 244 1.51 -0.96 -11.70
C HIS A 244 0.34 0.00 -11.69
N LEU A 245 -0.22 0.26 -10.51
CA LEU A 245 -1.27 1.24 -10.28
C LEU A 245 -0.86 2.16 -9.13
N TYR A 246 -0.84 3.46 -9.39
CA TYR A 246 -0.63 4.48 -8.35
C TYR A 246 -1.92 5.21 -8.03
N LEU A 247 -2.19 5.38 -6.73
CA LEU A 247 -3.27 6.15 -6.15
C LEU A 247 -2.64 7.23 -5.25
N GLN A 248 -2.91 8.51 -5.51
CA GLN A 248 -2.29 9.63 -4.78
C GLN A 248 -2.87 9.87 -3.39
N ASP A 249 -3.96 9.21 -3.02
CA ASP A 249 -4.56 9.28 -1.69
C ASP A 249 -4.17 8.04 -0.87
N PRO A 250 -4.13 8.17 0.45
CA PRO A 250 -4.54 9.31 1.29
C PRO A 250 -3.48 10.42 1.49
N ASP A 251 -2.29 10.37 0.84
CA ASP A 251 -1.21 11.35 1.01
C ASP A 251 -1.65 12.78 0.78
N SER A 252 -2.35 13.04 -0.33
CA SER A 252 -2.82 14.39 -0.68
C SER A 252 -3.69 15.01 0.43
N GLN A 253 -4.54 14.20 1.06
CA GLN A 253 -5.38 14.66 2.17
C GLN A 253 -4.57 14.74 3.46
N GLY A 254 -3.61 13.82 3.64
CA GLY A 254 -2.69 13.81 4.78
C GLY A 254 -1.88 15.09 4.89
N HIS A 255 -1.32 15.56 3.80
CA HIS A 255 -0.61 16.84 3.75
C HIS A 255 -1.51 18.02 4.13
N LYS A 256 -2.72 18.04 3.59
CA LYS A 256 -3.64 19.18 3.76
C LYS A 256 -4.22 19.27 5.15
N TYR A 257 -4.57 18.14 5.76
CA TYR A 257 -5.38 18.11 6.99
C TYR A 257 -4.68 17.44 8.17
N GLY A 258 -3.62 16.69 7.91
CA GLY A 258 -2.96 15.83 8.90
C GLY A 258 -3.59 14.45 9.03
N PRO A 259 -2.84 13.48 9.58
CA PRO A 259 -3.24 12.07 9.60
C PRO A 259 -4.41 11.76 10.54
N ASP A 260 -4.71 12.65 11.48
CA ASP A 260 -5.74 12.44 12.51
C ASP A 260 -7.04 13.20 12.24
N ASP A 261 -7.10 13.95 11.14
CA ASP A 261 -8.30 14.67 10.73
C ASP A 261 -9.37 13.69 10.19
N PRO A 262 -10.67 13.86 10.54
CA PRO A 262 -11.74 13.00 10.02
C PRO A 262 -11.86 12.93 8.50
N ARG A 263 -11.34 13.90 7.77
CA ARG A 263 -11.32 13.90 6.30
C ARG A 263 -10.42 12.81 5.71
N ILE A 264 -9.43 12.34 6.46
CA ILE A 264 -8.59 11.19 6.08
C ILE A 264 -9.43 9.92 5.96
N THR A 265 -10.43 9.73 6.82
CA THR A 265 -11.29 8.53 6.75
C THR A 265 -12.04 8.42 5.43
N LYS A 266 -12.42 9.55 4.82
CA LYS A 266 -13.06 9.57 3.49
C LYS A 266 -12.09 9.12 2.40
N ALA A 267 -10.84 9.58 2.44
CA ALA A 267 -9.82 9.17 1.48
C ALA A 267 -9.49 7.68 1.61
N ILE A 268 -9.39 7.18 2.84
CA ILE A 268 -9.17 5.75 3.12
C ILE A 268 -10.35 4.91 2.59
N ALA A 269 -11.59 5.32 2.88
CA ALA A 269 -12.79 4.62 2.39
C ALA A 269 -12.88 4.65 0.84
N HIS A 270 -12.41 5.72 0.20
CA HIS A 270 -12.35 5.80 -1.26
C HIS A 270 -11.30 4.84 -1.84
N VAL A 271 -10.14 4.72 -1.21
CA VAL A 271 -9.15 3.70 -1.58
C VAL A 271 -9.74 2.30 -1.39
N ASP A 272 -10.39 2.01 -0.26
CA ASP A 272 -11.03 0.71 -0.01
C ASP A 272 -12.08 0.37 -1.08
N SER A 273 -12.96 1.32 -1.41
CA SER A 273 -13.98 1.11 -2.45
C SER A 273 -13.35 0.86 -3.83
N THR A 274 -12.24 1.53 -4.14
CA THR A 274 -11.46 1.31 -5.37
C THR A 274 -10.89 -0.10 -5.43
N ILE A 275 -10.34 -0.61 -4.33
CA ILE A 275 -9.91 -2.00 -4.20
C ILE A 275 -11.08 -2.95 -4.39
N GLY A 276 -12.25 -2.63 -3.83
CA GLY A 276 -13.50 -3.38 -4.02
C GLY A 276 -13.90 -3.52 -5.49
N LEU A 277 -13.85 -2.43 -6.26
CA LEU A 277 -14.11 -2.44 -7.71
C LEU A 277 -13.16 -3.38 -8.46
N LEU A 278 -11.87 -3.37 -8.09
CA LEU A 278 -10.89 -4.27 -8.70
C LEU A 278 -11.21 -5.73 -8.36
N ILE A 279 -11.43 -6.05 -7.09
CA ILE A 279 -11.77 -7.41 -6.62
C ILE A 279 -13.02 -7.93 -7.35
N GLU A 280 -14.09 -7.15 -7.38
CA GLU A 280 -15.32 -7.51 -8.10
C GLU A 280 -15.06 -7.71 -9.59
N GLY A 281 -14.31 -6.82 -10.22
CA GLY A 281 -13.94 -6.93 -11.63
C GLY A 281 -13.19 -8.22 -11.94
N LEU A 282 -12.26 -8.64 -11.08
CA LEU A 282 -11.53 -9.90 -11.19
C LEU A 282 -12.41 -11.12 -10.93
N LYS A 283 -13.31 -11.05 -9.92
CA LYS A 283 -14.31 -12.12 -9.62
C LYS A 283 -15.28 -12.31 -10.79
N LYS A 284 -15.79 -11.23 -11.39
CA LYS A 284 -16.66 -11.28 -12.59
C LYS A 284 -15.98 -11.95 -13.78
N ARG A 285 -14.64 -11.90 -13.87
CA ARG A 285 -13.83 -12.56 -14.90
C ARG A 285 -13.41 -14.00 -14.53
N GLY A 286 -13.68 -14.45 -13.32
CA GLY A 286 -13.28 -15.76 -12.79
C GLY A 286 -11.76 -15.94 -12.66
N ILE A 287 -11.03 -14.84 -12.44
CA ILE A 287 -9.57 -14.83 -12.34
C ILE A 287 -9.03 -14.29 -11.01
N TYR A 288 -9.87 -13.90 -10.08
CA TYR A 288 -9.47 -13.35 -8.78
C TYR A 288 -8.45 -14.24 -8.06
N GLU A 289 -8.73 -15.55 -7.98
CA GLU A 289 -7.83 -16.54 -7.36
C GLU A 289 -6.58 -16.89 -8.21
N LYS A 290 -6.43 -16.29 -9.39
CA LYS A 290 -5.33 -16.56 -10.33
C LYS A 290 -4.37 -15.39 -10.49
N VAL A 291 -4.80 -14.21 -10.08
CA VAL A 291 -4.03 -12.96 -10.14
C VAL A 291 -3.40 -12.72 -8.78
N HIS A 292 -2.17 -12.21 -8.77
CA HIS A 292 -1.55 -11.71 -7.56
C HIS A 292 -1.82 -10.21 -7.42
N ILE A 293 -2.36 -9.80 -6.29
CA ILE A 293 -2.58 -8.41 -5.92
C ILE A 293 -1.61 -8.09 -4.79
N ILE A 294 -0.83 -7.03 -4.95
CA ILE A 294 0.01 -6.47 -3.91
C ILE A 294 -0.47 -5.04 -3.68
N LEU A 295 -1.06 -4.79 -2.52
CA LEU A 295 -1.43 -3.45 -2.06
C LEU A 295 -0.40 -2.99 -1.04
N LEU A 296 0.20 -1.84 -1.28
CA LEU A 296 1.16 -1.22 -0.36
C LEU A 296 1.02 0.31 -0.33
N GLY A 297 1.58 0.92 0.71
CA GLY A 297 1.92 2.34 0.71
C GLY A 297 3.44 2.50 0.55
N ASP A 298 3.86 3.62 0.06
CA ASP A 298 5.27 3.97 -0.09
C ASP A 298 5.90 4.50 1.20
N HIS A 299 5.12 5.22 2.02
CA HIS A 299 5.46 5.75 3.35
C HIS A 299 4.22 5.99 4.20
N GLY A 300 4.44 6.43 5.42
CA GLY A 300 3.39 6.89 6.32
C GLY A 300 3.18 8.39 6.29
N MET A 301 2.65 8.95 7.41
CA MET A 301 2.30 10.37 7.56
C MET A 301 2.31 10.75 9.04
N VAL A 302 2.74 11.97 9.37
CA VAL A 302 2.68 12.51 10.73
C VAL A 302 2.12 13.93 10.73
N GLY A 303 1.35 14.26 11.78
CA GLY A 303 0.78 15.61 11.96
C GLY A 303 1.85 16.64 12.30
N THR A 304 1.70 17.83 11.75
CA THR A 304 2.58 18.99 11.97
C THR A 304 1.77 20.22 12.27
N CYS A 305 2.25 21.04 13.20
CA CYS A 305 1.63 22.33 13.57
C CYS A 305 2.68 23.39 13.89
N ASP A 306 2.27 24.66 13.98
CA ASP A 306 3.16 25.82 14.19
C ASP A 306 3.96 25.79 15.48
N SER A 307 3.46 25.12 16.52
CA SER A 307 4.22 24.94 17.78
C SER A 307 5.49 24.10 17.62
N LYS A 308 5.58 23.32 16.52
CA LYS A 308 6.67 22.40 16.20
C LYS A 308 7.56 22.92 15.06
N LEU A 309 7.82 24.24 15.06
CA LEU A 309 8.70 24.86 14.07
C LEU A 309 10.10 25.10 14.62
N ILE A 310 11.10 24.88 13.79
CA ILE A 310 12.49 25.22 13.97
C ILE A 310 12.84 26.26 12.92
N PHE A 311 13.55 27.34 13.27
CA PHE A 311 13.89 28.39 12.31
C PHE A 311 15.38 28.44 12.03
N MET A 312 15.74 28.54 10.74
CA MET A 312 17.15 28.71 10.34
C MET A 312 17.73 30.03 10.83
N ASP A 313 16.92 31.07 10.93
CA ASP A 313 17.39 32.39 11.41
C ASP A 313 17.80 32.38 12.88
N ASP A 314 17.30 31.42 13.69
CA ASP A 314 17.69 31.26 15.11
C ASP A 314 19.16 30.78 15.28
N PHE A 315 19.80 30.32 14.21
CA PHE A 315 21.21 29.92 14.25
C PHE A 315 22.18 31.12 14.27
N ALA A 316 21.70 32.33 13.96
CA ALA A 316 22.49 33.53 14.09
C ALA A 316 22.64 33.94 15.58
N PRO A 317 23.78 34.56 15.99
CA PRO A 317 24.93 34.94 15.15
C PRO A 317 25.97 33.84 14.97
N GLU A 318 25.81 32.63 15.57
CA GLU A 318 26.79 31.55 15.56
C GLU A 318 27.15 31.11 14.13
N VAL A 319 26.11 30.99 13.28
CA VAL A 319 26.26 30.72 11.84
C VAL A 319 25.06 31.24 11.06
N THR A 320 25.32 31.86 9.90
CA THR A 320 24.29 32.22 8.94
C THR A 320 24.42 31.34 7.72
N ILE A 321 23.36 30.62 7.37
CA ILE A 321 23.31 29.73 6.21
C ILE A 321 22.56 30.45 5.08
N PRO A 322 23.25 30.80 3.97
CA PRO A 322 22.59 31.39 2.82
C PRO A 322 21.52 30.44 2.26
N ALA A 323 20.33 30.96 1.94
CA ALA A 323 19.24 30.15 1.38
C ALA A 323 19.64 29.44 0.07
N SER A 324 20.59 29.99 -0.69
CA SER A 324 21.15 29.38 -1.91
C SER A 324 21.92 28.07 -1.68
N TRP A 325 22.36 27.81 -0.43
CA TRP A 325 23.02 26.55 -0.07
C TRP A 325 22.04 25.46 0.33
N ILE A 326 20.80 25.84 0.66
CA ILE A 326 19.77 24.93 1.15
C ILE A 326 18.98 24.40 -0.04
N GLN A 327 19.00 23.09 -0.24
CA GLN A 327 18.20 22.45 -1.29
C GLN A 327 16.80 22.08 -0.79
N THR A 328 16.70 21.58 0.46
CA THR A 328 15.42 21.30 1.12
C THR A 328 15.51 21.66 2.61
N TYR A 329 14.36 22.04 3.21
CA TYR A 329 14.26 22.39 4.63
C TYR A 329 13.65 21.26 5.46
N THR A 330 12.49 20.80 5.08
CA THR A 330 11.67 19.84 5.84
C THR A 330 11.18 18.71 4.95
N PRO A 331 11.11 17.48 5.45
CA PRO A 331 11.52 16.97 6.78
C PRO A 331 13.02 16.64 6.88
N LEU A 332 13.71 16.73 5.78
CA LEU A 332 15.14 16.49 5.66
C LEU A 332 15.83 17.80 5.23
N LEU A 333 16.59 18.40 6.15
CA LEU A 333 17.41 19.55 5.79
C LEU A 333 18.62 19.09 4.97
N THR A 334 18.79 19.68 3.80
CA THR A 334 19.94 19.37 2.92
C THR A 334 20.66 20.65 2.54
N ILE A 335 21.96 20.74 2.89
CA ILE A 335 22.79 21.93 2.66
C ILE A 335 24.02 21.54 1.85
N ARG A 336 24.27 22.31 0.79
CA ARG A 336 25.48 22.20 -0.04
C ARG A 336 26.16 23.56 -0.11
N PRO A 337 27.16 23.82 0.75
CA PRO A 337 28.00 25.00 0.63
C PRO A 337 28.84 24.96 -0.66
N PRO A 338 29.35 26.11 -1.12
CA PRO A 338 30.34 26.16 -2.17
C PRO A 338 31.64 25.39 -1.80
N ALA A 339 32.37 24.92 -2.79
CA ALA A 339 33.56 24.09 -2.58
C ALA A 339 34.69 24.73 -1.74
N ASN A 340 34.75 26.06 -1.69
CA ASN A 340 35.70 26.81 -0.86
C ASN A 340 35.24 27.01 0.58
N VAL A 341 34.09 26.48 0.97
CA VAL A 341 33.50 26.56 2.34
C VAL A 341 33.54 25.19 2.99
N SER A 342 34.12 25.11 4.18
CA SER A 342 34.20 23.85 4.95
C SER A 342 32.82 23.43 5.43
N SER A 343 32.33 22.32 4.93
CA SER A 343 31.08 21.70 5.42
C SER A 343 31.21 21.27 6.88
N ALA A 344 32.37 20.80 7.31
CA ALA A 344 32.63 20.40 8.68
C ALA A 344 32.53 21.60 9.65
N ASP A 345 33.05 22.76 9.29
CA ASP A 345 32.99 23.97 10.11
C ASP A 345 31.52 24.45 10.24
N ILE A 346 30.78 24.42 9.14
CA ILE A 346 29.36 24.78 9.14
C ILE A 346 28.56 23.83 10.06
N ALA A 347 28.74 22.53 9.89
CA ALA A 347 28.05 21.53 10.71
C ALA A 347 28.40 21.67 12.20
N ALA A 348 29.69 21.92 12.52
CA ALA A 348 30.14 22.14 13.89
C ALA A 348 29.51 23.40 14.50
N LYS A 349 29.45 24.52 13.79
CA LYS A 349 28.82 25.75 14.22
C LYS A 349 27.32 25.56 14.44
N MET A 350 26.62 24.89 13.52
CA MET A 350 25.20 24.54 13.69
C MET A 350 24.97 23.69 14.93
N ASN A 351 25.78 22.64 15.13
CA ASN A 351 25.66 21.79 16.30
C ASN A 351 25.97 22.56 17.63
N ASN A 352 26.87 23.53 17.60
CA ASN A 352 27.14 24.40 18.76
C ASN A 352 25.94 25.34 19.04
N ALA A 353 25.33 25.91 17.99
CA ALA A 353 24.12 26.71 18.16
C ALA A 353 22.97 25.89 18.76
N LEU A 354 22.76 24.64 18.33
CA LEU A 354 21.78 23.73 18.91
C LEU A 354 22.04 23.46 20.41
N LYS A 355 23.30 23.27 20.79
CA LYS A 355 23.70 23.05 22.20
C LYS A 355 23.50 24.29 23.06
N SER A 356 23.50 25.50 22.51
CA SER A 356 23.34 26.75 23.26
C SER A 356 21.88 26.99 23.74
N ASN A 357 20.93 26.17 23.33
CA ASN A 357 19.48 26.29 23.59
C ASN A 357 18.86 27.60 23.08
N LYS A 358 19.52 28.31 22.18
CA LYS A 358 18.99 29.53 21.56
C LYS A 358 18.08 29.26 20.37
N VAL A 359 18.29 28.13 19.68
CA VAL A 359 17.46 27.72 18.56
C VAL A 359 16.17 27.13 19.11
N ARG A 360 15.03 27.74 18.78
CA ARG A 360 13.71 27.27 19.18
C ARG A 360 13.48 25.84 18.69
N ASN A 361 13.10 24.93 19.59
CA ASN A 361 12.92 23.49 19.30
C ASN A 361 14.20 22.83 18.74
N GLY A 362 15.37 23.38 18.98
CA GLY A 362 16.65 22.87 18.44
C GLY A 362 17.00 21.46 18.87
N GLU A 363 16.51 20.99 20.02
CA GLU A 363 16.65 19.61 20.50
C GLU A 363 16.02 18.56 19.57
N TYR A 364 15.13 18.98 18.68
CA TYR A 364 14.46 18.13 17.67
C TYR A 364 15.12 18.16 16.30
N LEU A 365 16.32 18.74 16.20
CA LEU A 365 17.15 18.75 14.99
C LEU A 365 18.55 18.21 15.30
N LYS A 366 19.04 17.31 14.44
CA LYS A 366 20.41 16.78 14.50
C LYS A 366 21.08 17.05 13.17
N ILE A 367 22.24 17.69 13.21
CA ILE A 367 23.05 17.98 12.03
C ILE A 367 24.19 16.98 11.92
N TYR A 368 24.32 16.39 10.73
CA TYR A 368 25.36 15.41 10.39
C TYR A 368 26.14 15.88 9.15
N LEU A 369 27.41 15.52 9.09
CA LEU A 369 28.06 15.35 7.82
C LEU A 369 27.49 14.09 7.14
N LYS A 370 27.47 14.07 5.80
CA LYS A 370 26.94 12.92 5.03
C LYS A 370 27.57 11.60 5.47
N GLU A 371 28.87 11.61 5.69
CA GLU A 371 29.68 10.46 6.09
C GLU A 371 29.34 9.94 7.52
N GLU A 372 28.81 10.81 8.38
CA GLU A 372 28.44 10.52 9.76
C GLU A 372 26.99 10.03 9.92
N LEU A 373 26.22 10.01 8.83
CA LEU A 373 24.86 9.50 8.87
C LEU A 373 24.83 8.03 9.35
N PRO A 374 23.86 7.63 10.17
CA PRO A 374 23.71 6.25 10.60
C PRO A 374 23.70 5.26 9.44
N ASP A 375 24.52 4.20 9.53
CA ASP A 375 24.68 3.19 8.45
C ASP A 375 23.36 2.53 8.07
N ARG A 376 22.42 2.40 9.01
CA ARG A 376 21.09 1.82 8.76
C ARG A 376 20.25 2.55 7.72
N PHE A 377 20.58 3.81 7.40
CA PHE A 377 19.88 4.56 6.35
C PHE A 377 20.31 4.13 4.94
N VAL A 378 21.51 3.57 4.81
CA VAL A 378 22.11 3.27 3.50
C VAL A 378 22.00 4.49 2.57
N TYR A 379 22.41 5.67 3.12
CA TYR A 379 22.14 6.98 2.50
C TYR A 379 23.38 7.89 2.64
N LYS A 380 24.51 7.48 2.06
CA LYS A 380 25.73 8.29 2.02
C LYS A 380 26.56 8.12 0.74
N ASP A 381 26.44 7.00 0.06
CA ASP A 381 27.27 6.64 -1.10
C ASP A 381 26.72 7.21 -2.42
N ASN A 382 26.39 8.51 -2.45
CA ASN A 382 25.95 9.20 -3.67
C ASN A 382 26.25 10.70 -3.56
N ASP A 383 26.83 11.29 -4.61
CA ASP A 383 27.21 12.70 -4.62
C ASP A 383 26.01 13.66 -4.71
N ARG A 384 24.84 13.17 -5.12
CA ARG A 384 23.59 13.94 -5.11
C ARG A 384 23.14 14.24 -3.68
N ILE A 385 23.51 13.40 -2.71
CA ILE A 385 23.30 13.68 -1.29
C ILE A 385 24.23 14.80 -0.86
N THR A 386 23.67 15.79 -0.18
CA THR A 386 24.44 16.99 0.22
C THR A 386 25.44 16.67 1.33
N PRO A 387 26.56 17.43 1.41
CA PRO A 387 27.59 17.21 2.45
C PRO A 387 27.06 17.39 3.88
N ILE A 388 26.04 18.24 4.08
CA ILE A 388 25.42 18.47 5.38
C ILE A 388 23.95 18.04 5.30
N VAL A 389 23.54 17.21 6.24
CA VAL A 389 22.19 16.67 6.35
C VAL A 389 21.66 16.90 7.76
N GLY A 390 20.49 17.55 7.86
CA GLY A 390 19.81 17.74 9.14
C GLY A 390 18.60 16.81 9.24
N LEU A 391 18.60 15.96 10.28
CA LEU A 391 17.48 15.08 10.60
C LEU A 391 16.54 15.78 11.58
N VAL A 392 15.35 16.08 11.11
CA VAL A 392 14.28 16.67 11.94
C VAL A 392 13.49 15.54 12.61
N ALA A 393 13.17 15.68 13.89
CA ALA A 393 12.31 14.71 14.60
C ALA A 393 10.88 14.74 14.04
N GLU A 394 10.17 13.61 14.15
CA GLU A 394 8.82 13.48 13.57
C GLU A 394 7.86 14.54 14.12
N GLY A 395 7.07 15.10 13.21
CA GLY A 395 6.11 16.15 13.50
C GLY A 395 6.68 17.56 13.57
N PHE A 396 8.01 17.73 13.64
CA PHE A 396 8.66 19.03 13.56
C PHE A 396 8.93 19.43 12.10
N LYS A 397 8.95 20.73 11.86
CA LYS A 397 9.32 21.33 10.57
C LYS A 397 10.41 22.37 10.75
N LEU A 398 11.31 22.43 9.79
CA LEU A 398 12.31 23.49 9.72
C LEU A 398 11.97 24.44 8.58
N LYS A 399 12.08 25.75 8.82
CA LYS A 399 11.83 26.84 7.87
C LYS A 399 12.93 27.88 7.94
N GLN A 400 12.95 28.80 6.98
CA GLN A 400 13.90 29.93 6.99
C GLN A 400 13.57 30.89 8.13
N ASN A 401 12.35 31.42 8.17
CA ASN A 401 11.89 32.40 9.15
C ASN A 401 10.39 32.29 9.46
N ASP A 402 9.91 33.11 10.39
CA ASP A 402 8.52 33.08 10.94
C ASP A 402 7.52 33.94 10.13
N THR A 403 7.75 34.24 8.87
CA THR A 403 6.96 35.24 8.11
C THR A 403 5.56 34.76 7.67
N LYS A 404 5.20 33.49 7.84
CA LYS A 404 3.87 32.99 7.45
C LYS A 404 3.31 32.06 8.52
N LYS A 405 2.10 32.36 9.02
CA LYS A 405 1.29 31.39 9.75
C LYS A 405 1.11 30.14 8.90
N GLN A 406 1.38 29.01 9.49
CA GLN A 406 1.16 27.71 8.85
C GLN A 406 0.00 27.02 9.55
N GLU A 407 -1.01 26.65 8.78
CA GLU A 407 -2.07 25.77 9.26
C GLU A 407 -1.49 24.40 9.62
N CYS A 408 -2.10 23.74 10.60
CA CYS A 408 -1.79 22.36 10.91
C CYS A 408 -2.13 21.47 9.71
N GLY A 409 -1.26 20.51 9.41
CA GLY A 409 -1.40 19.55 8.33
C GLY A 409 -0.57 18.32 8.62
N GLY A 410 -0.09 17.66 7.60
CA GLY A 410 0.80 16.50 7.73
C GLY A 410 2.01 16.56 6.82
N THR A 411 3.02 15.77 7.16
CA THR A 411 4.19 15.55 6.31
C THR A 411 4.83 14.20 6.61
N HIS A 412 5.75 13.80 5.76
CA HIS A 412 6.52 12.56 5.82
C HIS A 412 7.94 12.83 5.32
N GLY A 413 8.84 11.85 5.35
CA GLY A 413 10.23 11.99 4.92
C GLY A 413 11.22 11.90 6.08
N TYR A 414 10.72 11.67 7.28
CA TYR A 414 11.49 11.51 8.51
C TYR A 414 12.26 10.18 8.55
N ASP A 415 12.97 9.96 9.64
CA ASP A 415 13.64 8.70 9.93
C ASP A 415 12.67 7.52 9.76
N ASN A 416 13.10 6.53 9.00
CA ASN A 416 12.30 5.32 8.72
C ASN A 416 12.18 4.37 9.93
N ALA A 417 12.86 4.63 11.03
CA ALA A 417 12.65 3.95 12.30
C ALA A 417 11.33 4.35 12.98
N TYR A 418 10.80 5.54 12.70
CA TYR A 418 9.53 5.97 13.26
C TYR A 418 8.38 5.10 12.75
N PHE A 419 7.55 4.65 13.69
CA PHE A 419 6.39 3.82 13.36
C PHE A 419 5.37 4.57 12.48
N SER A 420 5.26 5.88 12.65
CA SER A 420 4.42 6.76 11.84
C SER A 420 4.79 6.78 10.37
N MET A 421 6.04 6.43 10.02
CA MET A 421 6.52 6.35 8.64
C MET A 421 6.24 4.99 7.98
N ARG A 422 5.83 3.98 8.74
CA ARG A 422 5.47 2.68 8.16
C ARG A 422 4.17 2.76 7.38
N SER A 423 4.09 1.96 6.34
CA SER A 423 2.93 1.88 5.45
C SER A 423 2.29 0.49 5.45
N ILE A 424 1.12 0.37 4.84
CA ILE A 424 0.45 -0.92 4.67
C ILE A 424 1.20 -1.80 3.67
N PHE A 425 1.14 -3.13 3.86
CA PHE A 425 1.47 -4.13 2.86
C PHE A 425 0.54 -5.33 2.99
N ILE A 426 -0.09 -5.70 1.87
CA ILE A 426 -0.93 -6.90 1.75
C ILE A 426 -0.63 -7.57 0.42
N GLY A 427 -0.39 -8.87 0.44
CA GLY A 427 -0.26 -9.70 -0.76
C GLY A 427 -1.38 -10.73 -0.82
N HIS A 428 -2.11 -10.79 -1.94
CA HIS A 428 -3.14 -11.78 -2.23
C HIS A 428 -2.82 -12.54 -3.52
N GLY A 429 -3.24 -13.77 -3.62
CA GLY A 429 -3.13 -14.60 -4.82
C GLY A 429 -2.43 -15.92 -4.59
N PRO A 430 -2.19 -16.73 -5.64
CA PRO A 430 -1.79 -18.14 -5.53
C PRO A 430 -0.53 -18.42 -4.69
N MET A 431 0.43 -17.50 -4.63
CA MET A 431 1.67 -17.67 -3.87
C MET A 431 1.58 -17.16 -2.43
N PHE A 432 0.61 -16.30 -2.12
CA PHE A 432 0.42 -15.75 -0.78
C PHE A 432 -0.39 -16.70 0.11
N LYS A 433 -0.02 -16.82 1.37
CA LYS A 433 -0.74 -17.65 2.34
C LYS A 433 -1.89 -16.86 2.97
N ARG A 434 -3.08 -17.46 2.98
CA ARG A 434 -4.27 -16.83 3.57
C ARG A 434 -4.12 -16.61 5.07
N GLY A 435 -4.50 -15.42 5.53
CA GLY A 435 -4.49 -15.01 6.92
C GLY A 435 -3.09 -15.02 7.57
N CYS A 436 -2.02 -14.98 6.79
CA CYS A 436 -0.67 -15.00 7.32
C CYS A 436 -0.18 -13.60 7.67
N LYS A 437 0.46 -13.49 8.85
CA LYS A 437 1.13 -12.28 9.32
C LYS A 437 2.63 -12.48 9.21
N PHE A 438 3.26 -11.73 8.30
CA PHE A 438 4.71 -11.74 8.14
C PHE A 438 5.33 -10.58 8.93
N PRO A 439 6.51 -10.74 9.55
CA PRO A 439 7.18 -9.63 10.22
C PRO A 439 7.40 -8.44 9.28
N SER A 440 7.45 -7.23 9.83
CA SER A 440 7.80 -6.02 9.07
C SER A 440 9.10 -6.19 8.33
N PHE A 441 9.17 -5.67 7.11
CA PHE A 441 10.34 -5.73 6.25
C PHE A 441 10.49 -4.45 5.43
N ILE A 442 11.68 -4.22 4.93
CA ILE A 442 11.99 -3.02 4.15
C ILE A 442 11.49 -3.14 2.71
N ASN A 443 11.04 -2.06 2.14
CA ASN A 443 10.35 -2.05 0.84
C ASN A 443 11.22 -2.43 -0.37
N VAL A 444 12.54 -2.44 -0.26
CA VAL A 444 13.44 -2.96 -1.31
C VAL A 444 13.20 -4.45 -1.61
N GLU A 445 12.63 -5.20 -0.67
CA GLU A 445 12.31 -6.62 -0.84
C GLU A 445 11.15 -6.88 -1.83
N ILE A 446 10.33 -5.87 -2.13
CA ILE A 446 9.17 -5.98 -3.04
C ILE A 446 9.62 -6.39 -4.45
N TYR A 447 10.75 -5.86 -4.92
CA TYR A 447 11.32 -6.21 -6.22
C TYR A 447 11.52 -7.72 -6.36
N ASN A 448 12.14 -8.35 -5.35
CA ASN A 448 12.40 -9.79 -5.33
C ASN A 448 11.11 -10.62 -5.18
N LEU A 449 10.10 -10.13 -4.47
CA LEU A 449 8.78 -10.79 -4.43
C LEU A 449 8.14 -10.83 -5.81
N VAL A 450 8.10 -9.69 -6.50
CA VAL A 450 7.47 -9.57 -7.83
C VAL A 450 8.20 -10.40 -8.87
N THR A 451 9.53 -10.34 -8.95
CA THR A 451 10.32 -11.12 -9.92
C THR A 451 10.18 -12.63 -9.66
N SER A 452 10.08 -13.06 -8.39
CA SER A 452 9.82 -14.45 -8.01
C SER A 452 8.42 -14.91 -8.47
N ILE A 453 7.38 -14.11 -8.31
CA ILE A 453 6.02 -14.43 -8.81
C ILE A 453 6.03 -14.56 -10.33
N LEU A 454 6.70 -13.65 -11.02
CA LEU A 454 6.80 -13.63 -12.48
C LEU A 454 7.74 -14.73 -13.03
N LYS A 455 8.53 -15.37 -12.16
CA LYS A 455 9.53 -16.40 -12.50
C LYS A 455 10.57 -15.90 -13.50
N ILE A 456 11.03 -14.67 -13.30
CA ILE A 456 12.09 -14.04 -14.11
C ILE A 456 13.31 -13.74 -13.24
N PRO A 457 14.51 -13.73 -13.81
CA PRO A 457 15.70 -13.28 -13.10
C PRO A 457 15.58 -11.79 -12.78
N GLY A 458 15.86 -11.43 -11.53
CA GLY A 458 15.95 -10.03 -11.10
C GLY A 458 17.30 -9.42 -11.48
N ALA A 459 17.34 -8.12 -11.68
CA ALA A 459 18.59 -7.36 -11.76
C ALA A 459 19.28 -7.29 -10.38
N PRO A 460 20.58 -7.00 -10.32
CA PRO A 460 21.27 -6.78 -9.05
C PRO A 460 20.58 -5.71 -8.20
N ASN A 461 20.32 -6.04 -6.93
CA ASN A 461 19.58 -5.17 -6.01
C ASN A 461 20.04 -5.36 -4.56
N ASN A 462 19.50 -4.55 -3.64
CA ASN A 462 19.83 -4.60 -2.21
C ASN A 462 18.93 -5.52 -1.39
N GLY A 463 17.91 -6.12 -1.99
CA GLY A 463 17.04 -7.08 -1.31
C GLY A 463 17.75 -8.40 -1.01
N THR A 464 17.21 -9.14 -0.05
CA THR A 464 17.78 -10.42 0.40
C THR A 464 17.42 -11.54 -0.57
N SER A 465 18.41 -12.28 -1.06
CA SER A 465 18.23 -13.34 -2.09
C SER A 465 17.22 -14.43 -1.72
N MET A 466 17.06 -14.72 -0.42
CA MET A 466 16.13 -15.76 0.06
C MET A 466 14.82 -15.18 0.61
N PHE A 467 14.64 -13.87 0.58
CA PHE A 467 13.47 -13.22 1.16
C PHE A 467 12.15 -13.75 0.59
N ALA A 468 12.01 -13.76 -0.72
CA ALA A 468 10.78 -14.22 -1.38
C ALA A 468 10.42 -15.67 -0.98
N LYS A 469 11.41 -16.57 -0.89
CA LYS A 469 11.18 -17.94 -0.45
C LYS A 469 10.69 -18.01 1.00
N SER A 470 11.29 -17.24 1.90
CA SER A 470 10.86 -17.12 3.29
C SER A 470 9.46 -16.55 3.38
N PHE A 471 9.18 -15.48 2.65
CA PHE A 471 7.89 -14.80 2.63
C PHE A 471 6.75 -15.70 2.18
N PHE A 472 6.89 -16.41 1.06
CA PHE A 472 5.87 -17.32 0.55
C PHE A 472 5.74 -18.63 1.36
N SER A 473 6.70 -18.95 2.22
CA SER A 473 6.61 -20.05 3.17
C SER A 473 6.00 -19.65 4.53
N CYS A 474 5.49 -18.41 4.64
CA CYS A 474 4.83 -17.92 5.85
C CYS A 474 3.88 -18.96 6.45
N ARG A 475 3.96 -19.18 7.76
CA ARG A 475 3.08 -20.08 8.51
C ARG A 475 2.27 -19.26 9.51
N PHE A 476 1.03 -19.66 9.76
CA PHE A 476 0.26 -19.12 10.87
C PHE A 476 1.11 -19.18 12.15
N ARG A 477 1.31 -18.06 12.80
CA ARG A 477 1.66 -18.07 14.21
C ARG A 477 0.34 -18.19 14.98
N ASN A 478 0.12 -19.40 15.54
CA ASN A 478 -0.92 -19.61 16.55
C ASN A 478 -0.69 -18.70 17.75
#